data_258236db1fffef6e33cfdd826643a69c
#
_entry.id   258236db1fffef6e33cfdd826643a69c
#
_cell.length_a   1.000
_cell.length_b   1.000
_cell.length_c   1.000
_cell.angle_alpha   90.00
_cell.angle_beta   90.00
_cell.angle_gamma   90.00
#
_symmetry.space_group_name_H-M   'P 1'
#
loop_
_entity.id
_entity.type
_entity.pdbx_description
1 polymer ?
#
loop_
_entity_poly.entity_id
_entity_poly.type
_entity_poly.pdbx_seq_one_letter_code
_entity_poly.pdbx_strand_id
1 'polypeptide(L)'
;MRTEILDAQEDIFEKFDYILSPVTICPPVLNSDDFDTKGPSEVAGVKCDPLIGFCETFLENYTGNPACSVPAGLTSEGLPVGLQIIGKKFMDEDVFAAAYTYEQIRPWNYDIPYSRSL
;
A
#
# COMPACT_ATOMS: atom_id res chain seq x y z
N MET A 1 18.28 -6.52 -10.50
CA MET A 1 17.26 -6.18 -9.48
C MET A 1 16.21 -5.20 -10.00
N ARG A 2 16.52 -3.90 -10.33
CA ARG A 2 15.48 -2.96 -10.82
C ARG A 2 14.79 -3.45 -12.10
N THR A 3 15.56 -3.87 -13.09
CA THR A 3 15.05 -4.42 -14.37
C THR A 3 14.22 -5.68 -14.16
N GLU A 4 14.66 -6.57 -13.30
CA GLU A 4 13.95 -7.83 -12.98
C GLU A 4 12.58 -7.58 -12.36
N ILE A 5 12.46 -6.56 -11.50
CA ILE A 5 11.17 -6.16 -10.91
C ILE A 5 10.25 -5.58 -12.00
N LEU A 6 10.80 -4.73 -12.88
CA LEU A 6 10.05 -4.16 -13.98
C LEU A 6 9.57 -5.24 -14.93
N ASP A 7 10.47 -6.14 -15.37
CA ASP A 7 10.13 -7.23 -16.29
C ASP A 7 9.03 -8.14 -15.71
N ALA A 8 9.13 -8.45 -14.41
CA ALA A 8 8.10 -9.26 -13.73
C ALA A 8 6.74 -8.56 -13.68
N GLN A 9 6.71 -7.24 -13.50
CA GLN A 9 5.45 -6.48 -13.53
C GLN A 9 4.90 -6.35 -14.95
N GLU A 10 5.75 -6.15 -15.96
CA GLU A 10 5.33 -6.13 -17.37
C GLU A 10 4.71 -7.46 -17.80
N ASP A 11 5.27 -8.61 -17.41
CA ASP A 11 4.70 -9.94 -17.65
C ASP A 11 3.28 -10.08 -17.04
N ILE A 12 3.04 -9.48 -15.87
CA ILE A 12 1.71 -9.45 -15.24
C ILE A 12 0.77 -8.56 -16.05
N PHE A 13 1.25 -7.38 -16.47
CA PHE A 13 0.46 -6.42 -17.24
C PHE A 13 0.13 -6.84 -18.67
N GLU A 14 0.78 -7.90 -19.20
CA GLU A 14 0.33 -8.53 -20.44
C GLU A 14 -1.06 -9.19 -20.29
N LYS A 15 -1.45 -9.58 -19.06
CA LYS A 15 -2.65 -10.37 -18.77
C LYS A 15 -3.69 -9.62 -17.93
N PHE A 16 -3.24 -8.62 -17.16
CA PHE A 16 -4.06 -7.89 -16.21
C PHE A 16 -3.89 -6.38 -16.39
N ASP A 17 -4.91 -5.63 -16.01
CA ASP A 17 -4.90 -4.17 -16.12
C ASP A 17 -4.28 -3.51 -14.89
N TYR A 18 -4.40 -4.15 -13.72
CA TYR A 18 -3.90 -3.63 -12.45
C TYR A 18 -3.23 -4.72 -11.63
N ILE A 19 -2.25 -4.30 -10.81
CA ILE A 19 -1.72 -5.09 -9.71
C ILE A 19 -2.26 -4.50 -8.43
N LEU A 20 -2.77 -5.34 -7.53
CA LEU A 20 -3.25 -4.94 -6.21
C LEU A 20 -2.34 -5.53 -5.15
N SER A 21 -1.93 -4.71 -4.21
CA SER A 21 -1.14 -5.15 -3.05
C SER A 21 -1.59 -4.44 -1.77
N PRO A 22 -1.33 -4.98 -0.58
CA PRO A 22 -1.43 -4.18 0.62
C PRO A 22 -0.40 -3.05 0.58
N VAL A 23 -0.69 -1.91 1.21
CA VAL A 23 0.29 -0.80 1.37
C VAL A 23 1.42 -1.22 2.31
N THR A 24 1.05 -1.93 3.37
CA THR A 24 1.98 -2.54 4.33
C THR A 24 1.59 -4.00 4.59
N ILE A 25 2.58 -4.86 4.78
CA ILE A 25 2.37 -6.29 5.07
C ILE A 25 2.06 -6.60 6.54
N CYS A 26 1.92 -5.58 7.35
CA CYS A 26 1.54 -5.67 8.77
C CYS A 26 0.52 -4.60 9.13
N PRO A 27 -0.23 -4.77 10.23
CA PRO A 27 -1.06 -3.70 10.80
C PRO A 27 -0.23 -2.45 11.11
N PRO A 28 -0.89 -1.27 11.33
CA PRO A 28 -0.19 -0.07 11.76
C PRO A 28 0.70 -0.33 12.98
N VAL A 29 1.92 0.16 12.90
CA VAL A 29 2.93 -0.03 13.97
C VAL A 29 2.77 1.03 15.06
N LEU A 30 3.19 0.70 16.28
CA LEU A 30 3.18 1.65 17.40
C LEU A 30 4.16 2.78 17.13
N ASN A 31 3.72 4.01 17.38
CA ASN A 31 4.59 5.17 17.33
C ASN A 31 5.59 5.15 18.49
N SER A 32 6.82 5.60 18.24
CA SER A 32 7.85 5.77 19.26
C SER A 32 7.90 7.24 19.70
N ASP A 33 8.00 7.46 21.00
CA ASP A 33 8.14 8.80 21.57
C ASP A 33 9.49 9.45 21.23
N ASP A 34 10.49 8.62 20.93
CA ASP A 34 11.86 9.06 20.58
C ASP A 34 12.07 9.29 19.06
N PHE A 35 11.02 9.36 18.29
CA PHE A 35 11.04 9.47 16.80
C PHE A 35 11.80 8.30 16.11
N ASP A 36 11.95 7.17 16.78
CA ASP A 36 12.58 5.94 16.26
C ASP A 36 11.54 4.85 16.04
N THR A 37 10.42 5.22 15.39
CA THR A 37 9.35 4.26 15.05
C THR A 37 9.88 3.20 14.09
N LYS A 38 9.72 1.94 14.49
CA LYS A 38 10.15 0.76 13.71
C LYS A 38 8.97 -0.18 13.51
N GLY A 39 8.94 -0.77 12.33
CA GLY A 39 8.06 -1.89 12.05
C GLY A 39 8.58 -3.21 12.63
N PRO A 40 7.91 -4.31 12.30
CA PRO A 40 8.33 -5.63 12.73
C PRO A 40 9.66 -6.05 12.08
N SER A 41 10.46 -6.82 12.79
CA SER A 41 11.65 -7.47 12.25
C SER A 41 11.36 -8.80 11.54
N GLU A 42 10.11 -9.28 11.64
CA GLU A 42 9.63 -10.52 11.03
C GLU A 42 8.12 -10.43 10.77
N VAL A 43 7.68 -10.87 9.61
CA VAL A 43 6.26 -10.98 9.24
C VAL A 43 6.01 -12.36 8.64
N ALA A 44 5.03 -13.10 9.16
CA ALA A 44 4.66 -14.46 8.72
C ALA A 44 5.86 -15.43 8.66
N GLY A 45 6.82 -15.31 9.58
CA GLY A 45 8.02 -16.17 9.63
C GLY A 45 9.15 -15.71 8.71
N VAL A 46 8.98 -14.62 7.98
CA VAL A 46 10.00 -14.05 7.10
C VAL A 46 10.62 -12.82 7.75
N LYS A 47 11.94 -12.81 7.87
CA LYS A 47 12.68 -11.66 8.41
C LYS A 47 12.58 -10.49 7.45
N CYS A 48 12.29 -9.31 7.97
CA CYS A 48 12.26 -8.06 7.23
C CYS A 48 13.02 -6.95 7.94
N ASP A 49 13.41 -5.94 7.17
CA ASP A 49 14.04 -4.75 7.72
C ASP A 49 12.98 -3.92 8.46
N PRO A 50 13.17 -3.61 9.76
CA PRO A 50 12.17 -2.88 10.53
C PRO A 50 12.00 -1.41 10.13
N LEU A 51 12.85 -0.86 9.27
CA LEU A 51 12.71 0.50 8.76
C LEU A 51 11.84 0.56 7.49
N ILE A 52 11.96 -0.43 6.61
CA ILE A 52 11.31 -0.37 5.29
C ILE A 52 10.74 -1.72 4.83
N GLY A 53 11.20 -2.83 5.36
CA GLY A 53 10.87 -4.17 4.84
C GLY A 53 9.41 -4.59 5.01
N PHE A 54 8.60 -3.80 5.70
CA PHE A 54 7.15 -4.01 5.85
C PHE A 54 6.30 -3.13 4.93
N CYS A 55 6.91 -2.26 4.11
CA CYS A 55 6.25 -1.38 3.17
C CYS A 55 6.33 -1.96 1.75
N GLU A 56 5.19 -2.09 1.07
CA GLU A 56 5.15 -2.57 -0.32
C GLU A 56 5.23 -1.42 -1.34
N THR A 57 5.06 -0.18 -0.90
CA THR A 57 4.98 1.00 -1.77
C THR A 57 6.30 1.40 -2.43
N PHE A 58 7.44 0.94 -1.93
CA PHE A 58 8.75 1.34 -2.44
C PHE A 58 9.09 0.67 -3.79
N LEU A 59 8.44 -0.44 -4.15
CA LEU A 59 8.70 -1.15 -5.41
C LEU A 59 8.45 -0.25 -6.62
N GLU A 60 7.41 0.58 -6.57
CA GLU A 60 7.04 1.48 -7.67
C GLU A 60 8.05 2.61 -7.88
N ASN A 61 8.84 2.95 -6.87
CA ASN A 61 9.97 3.85 -7.03
C ASN A 61 11.08 3.26 -7.92
N TYR A 62 11.15 1.94 -8.04
CA TYR A 62 12.11 1.26 -8.92
C TYR A 62 11.58 1.12 -10.34
N THR A 63 10.31 0.81 -10.52
CA THR A 63 9.70 0.56 -11.82
C THR A 63 9.23 1.84 -12.50
N GLY A 64 8.76 2.80 -11.72
CA GLY A 64 8.15 4.03 -12.21
C GLY A 64 6.74 3.82 -12.75
N ASN A 65 6.09 2.73 -12.37
CA ASN A 65 4.67 2.50 -12.65
C ASN A 65 3.81 3.41 -11.77
N PRO A 66 2.71 3.98 -12.29
CA PRO A 66 1.80 4.77 -11.49
C PRO A 66 1.11 3.91 -10.43
N ALA A 67 1.03 4.42 -9.22
CA ALA A 67 0.35 3.74 -8.12
C ALA A 67 -0.36 4.73 -7.20
N CYS A 68 -1.47 4.30 -6.62
CA CYS A 68 -2.16 5.04 -5.57
C CYS A 68 -2.52 4.13 -4.41
N SER A 69 -2.72 4.72 -3.24
CA SER A 69 -3.24 4.05 -2.06
C SER A 69 -4.67 4.51 -1.79
N VAL A 70 -5.56 3.55 -1.55
CA VAL A 70 -6.94 3.79 -1.15
C VAL A 70 -7.23 3.09 0.19
N PRO A 71 -8.11 3.64 1.04
CA PRO A 71 -8.53 2.97 2.27
C PRO A 71 -9.24 1.65 1.98
N ALA A 72 -8.74 0.55 2.52
CA ALA A 72 -9.30 -0.78 2.29
C ALA A 72 -10.23 -1.27 3.41
N GLY A 73 -10.14 -0.67 4.58
CA GLY A 73 -10.93 -1.08 5.74
C GLY A 73 -10.22 -0.78 7.05
N LEU A 74 -10.68 -1.47 8.08
CA LEU A 74 -10.09 -1.39 9.41
C LEU A 74 -9.66 -2.79 9.84
N THR A 75 -8.62 -2.87 10.67
CA THR A 75 -8.26 -4.10 11.39
C THR A 75 -9.33 -4.44 12.42
N SER A 76 -9.24 -5.62 13.04
CA SER A 76 -10.09 -5.99 14.18
C SER A 76 -10.01 -5.04 15.38
N GLU A 77 -8.92 -4.28 15.46
CA GLU A 77 -8.66 -3.26 16.50
C GLU A 77 -9.13 -1.87 16.10
N GLY A 78 -9.73 -1.71 14.90
CA GLY A 78 -10.22 -0.44 14.38
C GLY A 78 -9.14 0.46 13.75
N LEU A 79 -7.96 -0.09 13.43
CA LEU A 79 -6.87 0.65 12.80
C LEU A 79 -7.02 0.62 11.27
N PRO A 80 -6.74 1.74 10.56
CA PRO A 80 -6.91 1.81 9.12
C PRO A 80 -5.88 0.94 8.37
N VAL A 81 -6.32 0.32 7.29
CA VAL A 81 -5.47 -0.41 6.34
C VAL A 81 -5.64 0.14 4.93
N GLY A 82 -4.57 0.11 4.15
CA GLY A 82 -4.54 0.62 2.77
C GLY A 82 -4.41 -0.50 1.75
N LEU A 83 -5.04 -0.29 0.59
CA LEU A 83 -4.85 -1.06 -0.62
C LEU A 83 -4.06 -0.21 -1.62
N GLN A 84 -3.01 -0.76 -2.20
CA GLN A 84 -2.28 -0.14 -3.29
C GLN A 84 -2.83 -0.66 -4.63
N ILE A 85 -3.11 0.26 -5.55
CA ILE A 85 -3.51 0.00 -6.93
C ILE A 85 -2.36 0.47 -7.82
N ILE A 86 -1.81 -0.43 -8.61
CA ILE A 86 -0.67 -0.18 -9.49
C ILE A 86 -1.15 -0.36 -10.93
N GLY A 87 -0.87 0.60 -11.79
CA GLY A 87 -1.21 0.58 -13.21
C GLY A 87 0.01 0.42 -14.12
N LYS A 88 -0.26 0.23 -15.42
CA LYS A 88 0.77 0.21 -16.45
C LYS A 88 1.46 1.57 -16.54
N LYS A 89 2.71 1.55 -16.94
CA LYS A 89 3.52 2.76 -17.11
C LYS A 89 2.83 3.81 -18.00
N PHE A 90 2.81 5.04 -17.54
CA PHE A 90 2.15 6.19 -18.19
C PHE A 90 0.61 6.13 -18.22
N MET A 91 0.00 5.17 -17.52
CA MET A 91 -1.47 5.04 -17.43
C MET A 91 -1.98 5.57 -16.09
N ASP A 92 -1.55 6.76 -15.70
CA ASP A 92 -1.91 7.41 -14.43
C ASP A 92 -3.42 7.64 -14.33
N GLU A 93 -4.06 8.02 -15.45
CA GLU A 93 -5.51 8.24 -15.51
C GLU A 93 -6.30 6.96 -15.19
N ASP A 94 -5.82 5.80 -15.63
CA ASP A 94 -6.46 4.52 -15.35
C ASP A 94 -6.39 4.17 -13.85
N VAL A 95 -5.26 4.49 -13.20
CA VAL A 95 -5.10 4.30 -11.75
C VAL A 95 -6.08 5.18 -10.98
N PHE A 96 -6.26 6.45 -11.38
CA PHE A 96 -7.26 7.33 -10.79
C PHE A 96 -8.69 6.84 -11.03
N ALA A 97 -8.99 6.36 -12.24
CA ALA A 97 -10.31 5.81 -12.57
C ALA A 97 -10.62 4.55 -11.74
N ALA A 98 -9.63 3.67 -11.54
CA ALA A 98 -9.77 2.50 -10.69
C ALA A 98 -10.00 2.89 -9.22
N ALA A 99 -9.22 3.84 -8.70
CA ALA A 99 -9.36 4.35 -7.34
C ALA A 99 -10.73 4.99 -7.12
N TYR A 100 -11.19 5.81 -8.06
CA TYR A 100 -12.52 6.43 -8.02
C TYR A 100 -13.62 5.36 -8.05
N THR A 101 -13.53 4.38 -8.93
CA THR A 101 -14.50 3.29 -9.01
C THR A 101 -14.55 2.50 -7.70
N TYR A 102 -13.40 2.22 -7.10
CA TYR A 102 -13.31 1.55 -5.81
C TYR A 102 -14.02 2.37 -4.71
N GLU A 103 -13.79 3.69 -4.67
CA GLU A 103 -14.47 4.60 -3.71
C GLU A 103 -15.99 4.59 -3.88
N GLN A 104 -16.50 4.55 -5.11
CA GLN A 104 -17.96 4.48 -5.36
C GLN A 104 -18.57 3.16 -4.86
N ILE A 105 -17.85 2.04 -5.02
CA ILE A 105 -18.31 0.71 -4.58
C ILE A 105 -18.17 0.56 -3.06
N ARG A 106 -17.14 1.16 -2.48
CA ARG A 106 -16.80 1.05 -1.06
C ARG A 106 -16.43 2.42 -0.48
N PRO A 107 -17.42 3.29 -0.23
CA PRO A 107 -17.17 4.63 0.31
C PRO A 107 -16.42 4.63 1.63
N TRP A 108 -15.57 5.62 1.83
CA TRP A 108 -14.76 5.80 3.05
C TRP A 108 -15.59 6.44 4.15
N ASN A 109 -16.56 5.73 4.68
CA ASN A 109 -17.40 6.17 5.79
C ASN A 109 -16.70 5.86 7.14
N TYR A 110 -15.44 6.25 7.25
CA TYR A 110 -14.75 6.14 8.53
C TYR A 110 -14.99 7.43 9.32
N ASP A 111 -15.91 7.36 10.28
CA ASP A 111 -15.94 8.32 11.37
C ASP A 111 -14.65 8.15 12.19
N ILE A 112 -13.56 8.72 11.68
CA ILE A 112 -12.34 8.86 12.46
C ILE A 112 -12.64 10.00 13.45
N PRO A 113 -12.82 9.70 14.75
CA PRO A 113 -13.02 10.77 15.71
C PRO A 113 -11.75 11.62 15.76
N TYR A 114 -11.78 12.76 15.12
CA TYR A 114 -10.71 13.78 15.14
C TYR A 114 -10.56 14.43 16.53
N SER A 115 -11.22 13.89 17.53
CA SER A 115 -11.20 14.39 18.91
C SER A 115 -10.47 13.43 19.83
N ARG A 116 -9.18 13.25 19.62
CA ARG A 116 -8.31 13.09 20.78
C ARG A 116 -7.63 14.43 20.99
N SER A 117 -8.21 15.25 21.87
CA SER A 117 -7.49 16.32 22.52
C SER A 117 -6.14 15.78 23.00
N LEU A 118 -5.08 16.32 22.45
CA LEU A 118 -3.72 16.24 22.96
C LEU A 118 -3.69 16.74 24.40
#